data_fd22329a7a7ec75eb33c811ed9d99f96
#
_entry.id   fd22329a7a7ec75eb33c811ed9d99f96
#
_cell.length_a   1.000
_cell.length_b   1.000
_cell.length_c   1.000
_cell.angle_alpha   90.00
_cell.angle_beta   90.00
_cell.angle_gamma   90.00
#
_symmetry.space_group_name_H-M   'P 1'
#
loop_
_entity.id
_entity.type
_entity.pdbx_description
1 polymer ?
#
loop_
_entity_poly.entity_id
_entity_poly.type
_entity_poly.pdbx_seq_one_letter_code
_entity_poly.pdbx_strand_id
1 'polypeptide(L)'
;DVYKRQNQDEAVVTPLLLPDTPLVAWWPTLCPPDPASSSVGKLAQRRITNVAYDGRVTGEDLRTLSAGYTPGDSDMSWAAITLWRGVVASALDRHPHEPVQSVEVAGPAGHPAPDFAAGWLLDRLAVPVHRTVTDSQEPHFPVTHLRFNRETSHVDVDVVDERTVRVCVP
;
A
#
# COMPACT_ATOMS: atom_id res chain seq x y z
N ASP A 1 -26.03 13.94 -6.60
CA ASP A 1 -25.74 15.15 -5.82
C ASP A 1 -24.72 14.94 -4.71
N VAL A 2 -23.65 14.24 -5.05
CA VAL A 2 -22.51 13.97 -4.15
C VAL A 2 -21.77 15.28 -3.82
N TYR A 3 -21.68 16.21 -4.75
CA TYR A 3 -21.02 17.51 -4.57
C TYR A 3 -21.70 18.44 -3.55
N LYS A 4 -23.02 18.34 -3.37
CA LYS A 4 -23.72 19.14 -2.36
C LYS A 4 -23.49 18.64 -0.92
N ARG A 5 -23.21 17.36 -0.75
CA ARG A 5 -22.91 16.78 0.56
C ARG A 5 -21.52 17.18 1.07
N GLN A 6 -20.52 17.29 0.18
CA GLN A 6 -19.15 17.65 0.58
C GLN A 6 -19.02 19.04 1.23
N ASN A 7 -19.81 20.03 0.79
CA ASN A 7 -19.80 21.35 1.43
C ASN A 7 -20.54 21.40 2.79
N GLN A 8 -21.37 20.41 3.09
CA GLN A 8 -22.02 20.30 4.39
C GLN A 8 -21.11 19.68 5.45
N ASP A 9 -20.18 18.79 5.04
CA ASP A 9 -19.29 18.09 5.95
C ASP A 9 -18.33 19.05 6.68
N GLU A 10 -17.79 20.05 5.96
CA GLU A 10 -16.92 21.08 6.54
C GLU A 10 -17.66 21.93 7.58
N ALA A 11 -18.88 22.36 7.29
CA ALA A 11 -19.69 23.17 8.18
C ALA A 11 -20.07 22.43 9.49
N VAL A 12 -20.18 21.10 9.42
CA VAL A 12 -20.47 20.25 10.60
C VAL A 12 -19.20 20.01 11.42
N VAL A 13 -18.07 19.82 10.79
CA VAL A 13 -16.80 19.44 11.45
C VAL A 13 -16.13 20.67 12.08
N THR A 14 -16.11 21.82 11.39
CA THR A 14 -15.38 23.02 11.83
C THR A 14 -15.69 23.47 13.26
N PRO A 15 -16.95 23.49 13.72
CA PRO A 15 -17.28 23.88 15.10
C PRO A 15 -16.80 22.90 16.18
N LEU A 16 -16.43 21.67 15.78
CA LEU A 16 -15.98 20.61 16.68
C LEU A 16 -14.44 20.59 16.82
N LEU A 17 -13.73 21.36 15.99
CA LEU A 17 -12.28 21.38 15.99
C LEU A 17 -11.76 22.15 17.19
N LEU A 18 -10.85 21.52 17.93
CA LEU A 18 -10.11 22.17 18.99
C LEU A 18 -8.90 22.91 18.37
N PRO A 19 -8.58 24.12 18.84
CA PRO A 19 -7.38 24.84 18.44
C PRO A 19 -6.12 23.97 18.63
N ASP A 20 -5.19 24.03 17.70
CA ASP A 20 -3.87 23.37 17.75
C ASP A 20 -3.89 21.83 17.83
N THR A 21 -5.04 21.19 17.60
CA THR A 21 -5.15 19.73 17.61
C THR A 21 -4.93 19.18 16.18
N PRO A 22 -4.01 18.23 15.98
CA PRO A 22 -3.81 17.61 14.67
C PRO A 22 -5.06 16.85 14.23
N LEU A 23 -5.49 17.14 13.00
CA LEU A 23 -6.65 16.52 12.38
C LEU A 23 -6.21 15.36 11.46
N VAL A 24 -6.92 14.25 11.59
CA VAL A 24 -6.79 13.10 10.68
C VAL A 24 -8.14 12.87 10.00
N ALA A 25 -8.16 12.95 8.68
CA ALA A 25 -9.31 12.53 7.89
C ALA A 25 -9.12 11.06 7.49
N TRP A 26 -10.12 10.24 7.77
CA TRP A 26 -10.09 8.82 7.45
C TRP A 26 -11.33 8.40 6.69
N TRP A 27 -11.13 7.80 5.52
CA TRP A 27 -12.16 7.19 4.69
C TRP A 27 -12.02 5.67 4.75
N PRO A 28 -12.76 5.01 5.65
CA PRO A 28 -12.70 3.55 5.81
C PRO A 28 -13.32 2.78 4.63
N THR A 29 -14.12 3.47 3.83
CA THR A 29 -14.84 2.92 2.68
C THR A 29 -14.51 3.71 1.42
N LEU A 30 -15.52 4.33 0.78
CA LEU A 30 -15.32 5.16 -0.40
C LEU A 30 -14.63 6.47 -0.05
N CYS A 31 -13.56 6.80 -0.75
CA CYS A 31 -12.86 8.08 -0.63
C CYS A 31 -13.07 8.93 -1.89
N PRO A 32 -12.87 10.25 -1.79
CA PRO A 32 -12.85 11.12 -2.97
C PRO A 32 -11.62 10.79 -3.83
N PRO A 33 -11.69 11.01 -5.17
CA PRO A 33 -10.54 10.76 -6.07
C PRO A 33 -9.33 11.63 -5.76
N ASP A 34 -9.52 12.79 -5.16
CA ASP A 34 -8.47 13.65 -4.62
C ASP A 34 -8.82 13.99 -3.14
N PRO A 35 -8.34 13.19 -2.19
CA PRO A 35 -8.62 13.41 -0.77
C PRO A 35 -8.12 14.75 -0.26
N ALA A 36 -6.95 15.22 -0.72
CA ALA A 36 -6.36 16.48 -0.27
C ALA A 36 -7.17 17.71 -0.69
N SER A 37 -7.83 17.66 -1.84
CA SER A 37 -8.69 18.75 -2.34
C SER A 37 -10.11 18.70 -1.80
N SER A 38 -10.52 17.63 -1.13
CA SER A 38 -11.85 17.54 -0.50
C SER A 38 -12.01 18.53 0.65
N SER A 39 -13.26 18.90 0.98
CA SER A 39 -13.55 19.86 2.04
C SER A 39 -12.97 19.44 3.40
N VAL A 40 -13.13 18.18 3.78
CA VAL A 40 -12.58 17.62 5.03
C VAL A 40 -11.07 17.41 4.93
N GLY A 41 -10.58 16.97 3.77
CA GLY A 41 -9.17 16.69 3.55
C GLY A 41 -8.26 17.93 3.63
N LYS A 42 -8.77 19.10 3.24
CA LYS A 42 -8.07 20.38 3.39
C LYS A 42 -7.83 20.79 4.83
N LEU A 43 -8.69 20.37 5.74
CA LEU A 43 -8.57 20.65 7.17
C LEU A 43 -7.55 19.70 7.85
N ALA A 44 -7.31 18.54 7.26
CA ALA A 44 -6.53 17.48 7.88
C ALA A 44 -5.03 17.55 7.52
N GLN A 45 -4.17 17.34 8.51
CA GLN A 45 -2.73 17.15 8.35
C GLN A 45 -2.39 15.75 7.85
N ARG A 46 -3.26 14.77 8.12
CA ARG A 46 -3.13 13.37 7.67
C ARG A 46 -4.44 12.92 7.03
N ARG A 47 -4.34 12.21 5.93
CA ARG A 47 -5.46 11.64 5.18
C ARG A 47 -5.20 10.17 4.98
N ILE A 48 -6.16 9.33 5.41
CA ILE A 48 -6.06 7.88 5.34
C ILE A 48 -7.20 7.37 4.46
N THR A 49 -6.84 6.67 3.40
CA THR A 49 -7.77 5.99 2.50
C THR A 49 -7.77 4.49 2.72
N ASN A 50 -8.74 3.78 2.16
CA ASN A 50 -8.84 2.34 2.14
C ASN A 50 -9.25 1.89 0.74
N VAL A 51 -8.30 1.91 -0.19
CA VAL A 51 -8.54 1.55 -1.60
C VAL A 51 -8.93 0.07 -1.75
N ALA A 52 -8.50 -0.79 -0.83
CA ALA A 52 -8.84 -2.21 -0.83
C ALA A 52 -10.25 -2.52 -0.28
N TYR A 53 -11.01 -1.50 0.13
CA TYR A 53 -12.37 -1.71 0.63
C TYR A 53 -13.26 -2.36 -0.42
N ASP A 54 -14.00 -3.38 -0.03
CA ASP A 54 -14.97 -4.10 -0.87
C ASP A 54 -14.36 -4.93 -2.02
N GLY A 55 -13.04 -5.16 -2.03
CA GLY A 55 -12.38 -6.01 -3.03
C GLY A 55 -12.50 -5.51 -4.48
N ARG A 56 -12.95 -4.28 -4.70
CA ARG A 56 -13.21 -3.68 -6.01
C ARG A 56 -12.11 -2.75 -6.49
N VAL A 57 -10.91 -2.92 -5.99
CA VAL A 57 -9.81 -2.06 -6.40
C VAL A 57 -9.46 -2.32 -7.85
N THR A 58 -9.63 -1.31 -8.67
CA THR A 58 -9.02 -1.25 -9.99
C THR A 58 -7.65 -0.57 -9.88
N GLY A 59 -6.71 -0.93 -10.73
CA GLY A 59 -5.44 -0.20 -10.81
C GLY A 59 -5.63 1.29 -11.14
N GLU A 60 -6.80 1.66 -11.65
CA GLU A 60 -7.21 3.03 -11.90
C GLU A 60 -7.43 3.83 -10.62
N ASP A 61 -8.05 3.22 -9.60
CA ASP A 61 -8.31 3.90 -8.32
C ASP A 61 -7.01 4.29 -7.62
N LEU A 62 -6.02 3.38 -7.60
CA LEU A 62 -4.70 3.68 -7.03
C LEU A 62 -3.95 4.74 -7.83
N ARG A 63 -4.02 4.72 -9.16
CA ARG A 63 -3.40 5.74 -10.03
C ARG A 63 -4.05 7.10 -9.83
N THR A 64 -5.38 7.14 -9.72
CA THR A 64 -6.13 8.38 -9.46
C THR A 64 -5.70 8.99 -8.14
N LEU A 65 -5.62 8.20 -7.06
CA LEU A 65 -5.15 8.68 -5.77
C LEU A 65 -3.68 9.11 -5.81
N SER A 66 -2.82 8.37 -6.52
CA SER A 66 -1.40 8.72 -6.63
C SER A 66 -1.16 10.01 -7.41
N ALA A 67 -2.01 10.31 -8.40
CA ALA A 67 -1.92 11.57 -9.15
C ALA A 67 -2.25 12.80 -8.28
N GLY A 68 -3.15 12.64 -7.30
CA GLY A 68 -3.50 13.68 -6.32
C GLY A 68 -2.69 13.61 -5.00
N TYR A 69 -1.64 12.78 -4.94
CA TYR A 69 -0.88 12.57 -3.70
C TYR A 69 -0.33 13.88 -3.14
N THR A 70 -0.56 14.08 -1.86
CA THR A 70 -0.03 15.20 -1.08
C THR A 70 0.64 14.66 0.20
N PRO A 71 1.76 15.25 0.65
CA PRO A 71 2.39 14.84 1.90
C PRO A 71 1.38 14.76 3.06
N GLY A 72 1.34 13.62 3.72
CA GLY A 72 0.34 13.30 4.74
C GLY A 72 -0.75 12.33 4.29
N ASP A 73 -0.80 11.98 3.00
CA ASP A 73 -1.66 10.93 2.48
C ASP A 73 -1.07 9.54 2.76
N SER A 74 -1.93 8.61 3.08
CA SER A 74 -1.61 7.21 3.30
C SER A 74 -2.79 6.32 2.96
N ASP A 75 -2.54 5.05 2.71
CA ASP A 75 -3.59 4.04 2.50
C ASP A 75 -3.45 2.89 3.49
N MET A 76 -4.57 2.30 3.89
CA MET A 76 -4.59 1.17 4.82
C MET A 76 -3.84 -0.06 4.27
N SER A 77 -3.82 -0.24 2.95
CA SER A 77 -3.06 -1.32 2.31
C SER A 77 -1.55 -1.20 2.52
N TRP A 78 -1.04 0.03 2.64
CA TRP A 78 0.36 0.26 3.04
C TRP A 78 0.62 -0.19 4.47
N ALA A 79 -0.28 0.12 5.40
CA ALA A 79 -0.18 -0.32 6.79
C ALA A 79 -0.28 -1.85 6.91
N ALA A 80 -1.15 -2.48 6.12
CA ALA A 80 -1.37 -3.92 6.12
C ALA A 80 -0.10 -4.74 5.80
N ILE A 81 0.80 -4.23 4.95
CA ILE A 81 2.05 -4.91 4.61
C ILE A 81 3.22 -4.60 5.57
N THR A 82 2.99 -3.91 6.69
CA THR A 82 4.08 -3.46 7.58
C THR A 82 4.88 -4.63 8.16
N LEU A 83 4.22 -5.65 8.70
CA LEU A 83 4.90 -6.82 9.26
C LEU A 83 5.63 -7.61 8.17
N TRP A 84 5.01 -7.77 7.01
CA TRP A 84 5.61 -8.42 5.85
C TRP A 84 6.89 -7.69 5.40
N ARG A 85 6.89 -6.37 5.36
CA ARG A 85 8.10 -5.59 5.05
C ARG A 85 9.23 -5.84 6.03
N GLY A 86 8.91 -6.04 7.31
CA GLY A 86 9.89 -6.44 8.33
C GLY A 86 10.51 -7.81 8.05
N VAL A 87 9.70 -8.80 7.66
CA VAL A 87 10.18 -10.13 7.24
C VAL A 87 11.08 -10.04 6.03
N VAL A 88 10.68 -9.27 5.02
CA VAL A 88 11.46 -9.04 3.79
C VAL A 88 12.81 -8.40 4.08
N ALA A 89 12.85 -7.37 4.92
CA ALA A 89 14.11 -6.74 5.33
C ALA A 89 15.03 -7.74 6.04
N SER A 90 14.50 -8.53 6.99
CA SER A 90 15.25 -9.58 7.69
C SER A 90 15.76 -10.68 6.75
N ALA A 91 15.04 -10.98 5.69
CA ALA A 91 15.46 -11.98 4.70
C ALA A 91 16.71 -11.52 3.93
N LEU A 92 16.78 -10.23 3.61
CA LEU A 92 17.92 -9.64 2.91
C LEU A 92 19.17 -9.51 3.78
N ASP A 93 19.03 -9.43 5.10
CA ASP A 93 20.14 -9.36 6.07
C ASP A 93 20.85 -10.72 6.26
N ARG A 94 20.32 -11.80 5.66
CA ARG A 94 20.92 -13.13 5.77
C ARG A 94 22.05 -13.34 4.76
N HIS A 95 23.07 -14.10 5.19
CA HIS A 95 24.15 -14.53 4.29
C HIS A 95 23.67 -15.54 3.22
N PRO A 96 24.31 -15.53 2.03
CA PRO A 96 25.36 -14.63 1.56
C PRO A 96 24.83 -13.24 1.23
N HIS A 97 25.63 -12.20 1.44
CA HIS A 97 25.29 -10.82 1.07
C HIS A 97 25.67 -10.55 -0.39
N GLU A 98 24.80 -10.94 -1.31
CA GLU A 98 24.95 -10.61 -2.73
C GLU A 98 24.04 -9.43 -3.09
N PRO A 99 24.47 -8.52 -3.98
CA PRO A 99 23.63 -7.46 -4.48
C PRO A 99 22.38 -8.00 -5.19
N VAL A 100 21.23 -7.41 -4.89
CA VAL A 100 19.98 -7.70 -5.62
C VAL A 100 20.07 -7.03 -7.00
N GLN A 101 19.77 -7.80 -8.07
CA GLN A 101 19.78 -7.32 -9.45
C GLN A 101 18.38 -6.98 -9.96
N SER A 102 17.38 -7.72 -9.53
CA SER A 102 15.96 -7.46 -9.83
C SER A 102 15.06 -8.11 -8.79
N VAL A 103 13.81 -7.67 -8.76
CA VAL A 103 12.78 -8.19 -7.85
C VAL A 103 11.54 -8.58 -8.62
N GLU A 104 10.91 -9.68 -8.24
CA GLU A 104 9.59 -10.09 -8.71
C GLU A 104 8.60 -10.05 -7.55
N VAL A 105 7.48 -9.36 -7.73
CA VAL A 105 6.41 -9.24 -6.73
C VAL A 105 5.13 -9.79 -7.31
N ALA A 106 4.57 -10.82 -6.69
CA ALA A 106 3.34 -11.47 -7.13
C ALA A 106 2.19 -11.23 -6.16
N GLY A 107 1.00 -11.12 -6.71
CA GLY A 107 -0.24 -11.00 -5.95
C GLY A 107 -1.44 -10.72 -6.87
N PRO A 108 -2.68 -10.70 -6.34
CA PRO A 108 -3.89 -10.55 -7.16
C PRO A 108 -3.94 -9.20 -7.89
N ALA A 109 -4.58 -9.20 -9.06
CA ALA A 109 -4.72 -8.01 -9.90
C ALA A 109 -5.49 -6.87 -9.21
N GLY A 110 -6.50 -7.21 -8.46
CA GLY A 110 -7.44 -6.25 -7.85
C GLY A 110 -7.05 -5.78 -6.44
N HIS A 111 -5.80 -5.98 -5.99
CA HIS A 111 -5.40 -5.53 -4.65
C HIS A 111 -4.20 -4.56 -4.74
N PRO A 112 -4.24 -3.40 -4.04
CA PRO A 112 -3.20 -2.37 -4.16
C PRO A 112 -1.90 -2.72 -3.41
N ALA A 113 -1.93 -3.63 -2.43
CA ALA A 113 -0.77 -3.93 -1.60
C ALA A 113 0.45 -4.45 -2.39
N PRO A 114 0.32 -5.32 -3.42
CA PRO A 114 1.46 -5.69 -4.25
C PRO A 114 2.08 -4.53 -5.02
N ASP A 115 1.26 -3.54 -5.41
CA ASP A 115 1.76 -2.34 -6.10
C ASP A 115 2.49 -1.41 -5.12
N PHE A 116 2.00 -1.26 -3.89
CA PHE A 116 2.73 -0.60 -2.81
C PHE A 116 4.04 -1.31 -2.46
N ALA A 117 4.02 -2.65 -2.41
CA ALA A 117 5.22 -3.44 -2.16
C ALA A 117 6.26 -3.25 -3.28
N ALA A 118 5.82 -3.29 -4.54
CA ALA A 118 6.69 -3.08 -5.70
C ALA A 118 7.29 -1.66 -5.71
N GLY A 119 6.47 -0.63 -5.48
CA GLY A 119 6.94 0.75 -5.37
C GLY A 119 7.94 0.96 -4.24
N TRP A 120 7.68 0.38 -3.06
CA TRP A 120 8.59 0.42 -1.92
C TRP A 120 9.95 -0.24 -2.22
N LEU A 121 9.94 -1.41 -2.87
CA LEU A 121 11.17 -2.13 -3.22
C LEU A 121 11.97 -1.39 -4.30
N LEU A 122 11.28 -0.82 -5.30
CA LEU A 122 11.90 0.03 -6.31
C LEU A 122 12.62 1.23 -5.70
N ASP A 123 11.95 1.93 -4.77
CA ASP A 123 12.52 3.09 -4.06
C ASP A 123 13.73 2.72 -3.19
N ARG A 124 13.65 1.58 -2.48
CA ARG A 124 14.68 1.18 -1.52
C ARG A 124 15.90 0.51 -2.14
N LEU A 125 15.71 -0.27 -3.18
CA LEU A 125 16.78 -1.06 -3.79
C LEU A 125 17.33 -0.42 -5.08
N ALA A 126 16.57 0.46 -5.71
CA ALA A 126 16.90 1.11 -6.98
C ALA A 126 17.24 0.10 -8.10
N VAL A 127 16.57 -1.06 -8.11
CA VAL A 127 16.69 -2.12 -9.12
C VAL A 127 15.35 -2.35 -9.81
N PRO A 128 15.32 -2.97 -11.00
CA PRO A 128 14.08 -3.32 -11.69
C PRO A 128 13.17 -4.17 -10.80
N VAL A 129 11.89 -3.81 -10.72
CA VAL A 129 10.86 -4.56 -10.00
C VAL A 129 9.77 -4.97 -10.99
N HIS A 130 9.52 -6.26 -11.09
CA HIS A 130 8.52 -6.87 -11.98
C HIS A 130 7.29 -7.28 -11.19
N ARG A 131 6.14 -6.70 -11.52
CA ARG A 131 4.85 -7.04 -10.92
C ARG A 131 4.22 -8.18 -11.71
N THR A 132 3.91 -9.29 -11.03
CA THR A 132 3.24 -10.46 -11.60
C THR A 132 1.84 -10.61 -10.98
N VAL A 133 0.84 -10.83 -11.81
CA VAL A 133 -0.53 -11.09 -11.37
C VAL A 133 -0.71 -12.57 -11.08
N THR A 134 -1.30 -12.89 -9.93
CA THR A 134 -1.72 -14.25 -9.58
C THR A 134 -3.23 -14.39 -9.66
N ASP A 135 -3.69 -15.55 -10.14
CA ASP A 135 -5.12 -15.88 -10.25
C ASP A 135 -5.76 -16.31 -8.90
N SER A 136 -5.05 -16.17 -7.80
CA SER A 136 -5.57 -16.52 -6.47
C SER A 136 -6.80 -15.68 -6.14
N GLN A 137 -7.95 -16.32 -6.05
CA GLN A 137 -9.24 -15.68 -5.80
C GLN A 137 -9.40 -15.22 -4.35
N GLU A 138 -8.70 -15.87 -3.42
CA GLU A 138 -8.72 -15.56 -1.99
C GLU A 138 -7.30 -15.73 -1.40
N PRO A 139 -6.40 -14.80 -1.65
CA PRO A 139 -5.10 -14.87 -1.01
C PRO A 139 -5.25 -14.54 0.47
N HIS A 140 -4.71 -15.39 1.34
CA HIS A 140 -4.62 -15.14 2.78
C HIS A 140 -3.86 -13.85 3.09
N PHE A 141 -3.01 -13.44 2.17
CA PHE A 141 -2.29 -12.18 2.22
C PHE A 141 -2.09 -11.63 0.80
N PRO A 142 -2.25 -10.31 0.59
CA PRO A 142 -2.29 -9.74 -0.76
C PRO A 142 -0.95 -9.81 -1.55
N VAL A 143 0.19 -9.94 -0.89
CA VAL A 143 1.47 -10.23 -1.55
C VAL A 143 1.76 -11.71 -1.38
N THR A 144 1.56 -12.50 -2.43
CA THR A 144 1.61 -13.97 -2.35
C THR A 144 3.03 -14.53 -2.45
N HIS A 145 3.86 -13.89 -3.29
CA HIS A 145 5.24 -14.30 -3.53
C HIS A 145 6.13 -13.09 -3.81
N LEU A 146 7.37 -13.18 -3.36
CA LEU A 146 8.43 -12.23 -3.65
C LEU A 146 9.71 -12.98 -3.92
N ARG A 147 10.42 -12.63 -5.00
CA ARG A 147 11.74 -13.13 -5.33
C ARG A 147 12.73 -12.01 -5.52
N PHE A 148 13.86 -12.10 -4.84
CA PHE A 148 15.04 -11.28 -5.10
C PHE A 148 16.01 -12.08 -5.96
N ASN A 149 16.22 -11.64 -7.19
CA ASN A 149 17.22 -12.23 -8.08
C ASN A 149 18.58 -11.58 -7.81
N ARG A 150 19.59 -12.42 -7.61
CA ARG A 150 20.98 -12.07 -7.38
C ARG A 150 21.84 -12.66 -8.52
N GLU A 151 23.13 -12.41 -8.54
CA GLU A 151 24.00 -12.91 -9.60
C GLU A 151 24.08 -14.43 -9.63
N THR A 152 24.27 -15.07 -8.47
CA THR A 152 24.46 -16.52 -8.36
C THR A 152 23.38 -17.21 -7.55
N SER A 153 22.49 -16.47 -6.91
CA SER A 153 21.48 -16.98 -6.00
C SER A 153 20.16 -16.21 -6.09
N HIS A 154 19.17 -16.64 -5.32
CA HIS A 154 17.92 -15.92 -5.12
C HIS A 154 17.40 -16.09 -3.69
N VAL A 155 16.58 -15.17 -3.26
CA VAL A 155 15.83 -15.26 -2.00
C VAL A 155 14.35 -15.22 -2.32
N ASP A 156 13.62 -16.22 -1.84
CA ASP A 156 12.16 -16.28 -1.97
C ASP A 156 11.48 -15.99 -0.62
N VAL A 157 10.39 -15.26 -0.70
CA VAL A 157 9.49 -15.01 0.42
C VAL A 157 8.08 -15.36 -0.02
N ASP A 158 7.56 -16.47 0.50
CA ASP A 158 6.23 -17.00 0.17
C ASP A 158 5.28 -16.84 1.35
N VAL A 159 4.10 -16.35 1.11
CA VAL A 159 3.01 -16.43 2.07
C VAL A 159 2.32 -17.78 1.90
N VAL A 160 2.42 -18.63 2.92
CA VAL A 160 1.88 -19.98 2.93
C VAL A 160 0.44 -19.99 3.41
N ASP A 161 0.18 -19.25 4.47
CA ASP A 161 -1.15 -19.09 5.08
C ASP A 161 -1.23 -17.75 5.85
N GLU A 162 -2.32 -17.50 6.57
CA GLU A 162 -2.58 -16.27 7.32
C GLU A 162 -1.53 -15.95 8.40
N ARG A 163 -0.73 -16.91 8.82
CA ARG A 163 0.22 -16.81 9.94
C ARG A 163 1.65 -17.19 9.57
N THR A 164 1.81 -17.78 8.39
CA THR A 164 3.09 -18.39 8.01
C THR A 164 3.64 -17.73 6.75
N VAL A 165 4.83 -17.18 6.89
CA VAL A 165 5.66 -16.73 5.78
C VAL A 165 6.90 -17.62 5.73
N ARG A 166 7.13 -18.24 4.58
CA ARG A 166 8.32 -19.04 4.30
C ARG A 166 9.37 -18.16 3.65
N VAL A 167 10.58 -18.20 4.18
CA VAL A 167 11.74 -17.53 3.59
C VAL A 167 12.75 -18.59 3.18
N CYS A 168 13.05 -18.68 1.89
CA CYS A 168 14.08 -19.53 1.33
C CYS A 168 15.30 -18.67 0.98
N VAL A 169 16.42 -18.95 1.58
CA VAL A 169 17.73 -18.33 1.31
C VAL A 169 18.67 -19.41 0.77
N PRO A 170 19.69 -19.02 -0.03
CA PRO A 170 20.69 -19.96 -0.59
C PRO A 170 21.40 -20.77 0.47
#